data_4fde306e38dc600dd3062078774706f0
#
_entry.id   4fde306e38dc600dd3062078774706f0
#
_cell.length_a   1.000
_cell.length_b   1.000
_cell.length_c   1.000
_cell.angle_alpha   90.00
_cell.angle_beta   90.00
_cell.angle_gamma   90.00
#
_symmetry.space_group_name_H-M   'P 1'
#
loop_
_entity.id
_entity.type
_entity.pdbx_description
1 polymer ?
#
loop_
_entity_poly.entity_id
_entity_poly.type
_entity_poly.pdbx_seq_one_letter_code
_entity_poly.pdbx_strand_id
1 'polypeptide(L)'
;MQWMLPAIAVAAGLLSPPVRVQAAFKDWPSYNNTLTSERFSLLDAIDEKNVAGLKVVCSFDTGEQVSFQSGLVEIDGALFAATEHDTFSIDANNCKQNWRAHGEFASGELKVNRGVAVLDGRVFRGTVDGRVIAYMAKTGKPLWSTVIADPAKGESVPASPIAWNGLVFIGNAGGDNKGVKGRMYALDAKSGQIVWEFYMVPKAPGDIARGPEAPAGAPNIAASWKNGKGIPITGGATWTSYSLDPAKGLLYVPGGNPAPDFAKAPRQGENLYASSIVVLDAKTGAFQKHFQLVSHDFHDWDISSAPVIFQNRKGHRMLAEAPKDGHLYVIDLNEGSTVFRKPVTTVSNADAPMTAEGTRFCPGSQGGAEWNGAAFHPGNNLMYTAEVDWCTTVHAAPAASLASAAPGKPWSGATNGFGQQDDPKLWGGWMTATDADTGERKWQFHAPFPLMSGVTPTGGGLLLFGDMGGNFYAFDATSGKKLWSLDLGGAIAGGVITYDSGQGQKIAVAAGMTSPIWPTPKVNGKIVVLGL
;
A
#
# COMPACT_ATOMS: atom_id res chain seq x y z
N MET A 1 -21.67 -74.83 19.84
CA MET A 1 -21.17 -73.60 20.43
C MET A 1 -19.98 -73.16 19.59
N GLN A 2 -20.25 -72.31 18.51
CA GLN A 2 -19.23 -71.80 17.62
C GLN A 2 -19.07 -70.29 17.94
N TRP A 3 -17.85 -69.90 18.27
CA TRP A 3 -17.48 -68.52 18.53
C TRP A 3 -17.04 -67.90 17.23
N MET A 4 -17.79 -66.85 16.73
CA MET A 4 -17.38 -65.95 15.64
C MET A 4 -16.59 -64.82 16.24
N LEU A 5 -15.36 -64.64 15.78
CA LEU A 5 -14.55 -63.44 16.00
C LEU A 5 -14.90 -62.39 14.93
N PRO A 6 -15.04 -61.09 15.27
CA PRO A 6 -15.24 -60.06 14.29
C PRO A 6 -13.91 -59.65 13.64
N ALA A 7 -13.90 -59.52 12.31
CA ALA A 7 -12.79 -58.98 11.54
C ALA A 7 -12.71 -57.45 11.72
N ILE A 8 -11.57 -56.97 12.21
CA ILE A 8 -11.25 -55.55 12.25
C ILE A 8 -10.77 -55.13 10.86
N ALA A 9 -11.56 -54.33 10.15
CA ALA A 9 -11.14 -53.65 8.92
C ALA A 9 -10.25 -52.47 9.29
N VAL A 10 -8.95 -52.55 8.96
CA VAL A 10 -8.02 -51.42 9.02
C VAL A 10 -8.29 -50.53 7.81
N ALA A 11 -8.90 -49.39 8.04
CA ALA A 11 -9.01 -48.35 7.02
C ALA A 11 -7.63 -47.72 6.80
N ALA A 12 -7.01 -48.03 5.66
CA ALA A 12 -5.81 -47.32 5.19
C ALA A 12 -6.21 -45.87 4.82
N GLY A 13 -5.91 -44.93 5.70
CA GLY A 13 -6.01 -43.52 5.40
C GLY A 13 -5.04 -43.15 4.29
N LEU A 14 -5.58 -42.77 3.14
CA LEU A 14 -4.83 -42.13 2.07
C LEU A 14 -4.30 -40.80 2.59
N LEU A 15 -3.04 -40.78 3.01
CA LEU A 15 -2.29 -39.54 3.22
C LEU A 15 -2.09 -38.87 1.85
N SER A 16 -2.87 -37.83 1.58
CA SER A 16 -2.59 -36.93 0.47
C SER A 16 -1.20 -36.33 0.66
N PRO A 17 -0.37 -36.25 -0.38
CA PRO A 17 0.99 -35.71 -0.25
C PRO A 17 0.94 -34.22 0.12
N PRO A 18 1.89 -33.73 0.92
CA PRO A 18 2.01 -32.30 1.22
C PRO A 18 2.62 -31.58 0.02
N VAL A 19 1.82 -31.25 -0.97
CA VAL A 19 2.24 -30.51 -2.16
C VAL A 19 1.82 -29.07 -2.00
N ARG A 20 2.81 -28.16 -1.95
CA ARG A 20 2.82 -26.69 -1.99
C ARG A 20 3.11 -25.89 -0.71
N VAL A 21 3.34 -26.44 0.45
CA VAL A 21 3.76 -25.63 1.61
C VAL A 21 5.21 -25.12 1.43
N GLN A 22 6.09 -25.88 0.77
CA GLN A 22 7.50 -25.52 0.60
C GLN A 22 7.76 -24.45 -0.50
N ALA A 23 6.91 -24.35 -1.52
CA ALA A 23 7.03 -23.28 -2.55
C ALA A 23 6.58 -21.92 -2.00
N ALA A 24 5.55 -21.88 -1.17
CA ALA A 24 5.00 -20.65 -0.62
C ALA A 24 5.96 -19.83 0.27
N PHE A 25 7.06 -20.43 0.75
CA PHE A 25 8.06 -19.74 1.58
C PHE A 25 9.25 -19.18 0.79
N LYS A 26 9.35 -19.47 -0.50
CA LYS A 26 10.47 -19.08 -1.35
C LYS A 26 10.15 -17.88 -2.25
N ASP A 27 8.89 -17.73 -2.59
CA ASP A 27 8.37 -16.69 -3.47
C ASP A 27 8.01 -15.42 -2.69
N TRP A 28 7.74 -14.34 -3.42
CA TRP A 28 7.12 -13.11 -2.94
C TRP A 28 5.78 -12.89 -3.67
N PRO A 29 4.71 -13.63 -3.30
CA PRO A 29 3.55 -13.85 -4.16
C PRO A 29 2.52 -12.70 -4.18
N SER A 30 2.67 -11.68 -3.34
CA SER A 30 1.80 -10.50 -3.31
C SER A 30 2.58 -9.23 -3.01
N TYR A 31 1.93 -8.08 -3.12
CA TYR A 31 2.51 -6.76 -2.89
C TYR A 31 3.33 -6.68 -1.59
N ASN A 32 2.82 -7.24 -0.50
CA ASN A 32 3.45 -7.23 0.82
C ASN A 32 3.88 -8.64 1.30
N ASN A 33 4.24 -9.54 0.39
CA ASN A 33 4.55 -10.94 0.63
C ASN A 33 3.30 -11.75 1.00
N THR A 34 2.77 -11.57 2.21
CA THR A 34 1.53 -12.19 2.68
C THR A 34 0.32 -11.29 2.39
N LEU A 35 -0.88 -11.88 2.32
CA LEU A 35 -2.12 -11.10 2.24
C LEU A 35 -2.40 -10.31 3.54
N THR A 36 -1.81 -10.72 4.66
CA THR A 36 -1.84 -10.03 5.95
C THR A 36 -0.83 -8.89 6.06
N SER A 37 -0.01 -8.69 5.03
CA SER A 37 0.90 -7.54 4.85
C SER A 37 2.05 -7.44 5.87
N GLU A 38 2.50 -8.56 6.46
CA GLU A 38 3.64 -8.55 7.39
C GLU A 38 4.98 -8.20 6.71
N ARG A 39 5.12 -8.41 5.38
CA ARG A 39 6.34 -8.21 4.58
C ARG A 39 7.55 -9.03 5.07
N PHE A 40 7.37 -9.94 5.99
CA PHE A 40 8.40 -10.79 6.52
C PHE A 40 8.69 -11.98 5.58
N SER A 41 9.97 -12.23 5.30
CA SER A 41 10.43 -13.41 4.58
C SER A 41 11.13 -14.38 5.52
N LEU A 42 10.78 -15.67 5.44
CA LEU A 42 11.46 -16.74 6.20
C LEU A 42 12.85 -17.09 5.65
N LEU A 43 13.25 -16.55 4.50
CA LEU A 43 14.55 -16.82 3.90
C LEU A 43 15.69 -16.28 4.77
N ASP A 44 16.73 -17.10 4.95
CA ASP A 44 17.83 -16.88 5.86
C ASP A 44 19.23 -17.16 5.27
N ALA A 45 19.30 -17.53 3.99
CA ALA A 45 20.60 -17.80 3.34
C ALA A 45 21.46 -16.54 3.14
N ILE A 46 20.82 -15.35 3.06
CA ILE A 46 21.48 -14.05 3.18
C ILE A 46 21.23 -13.56 4.61
N ASP A 47 22.29 -13.43 5.37
CA ASP A 47 22.28 -13.11 6.79
C ASP A 47 23.27 -12.00 7.17
N GLU A 48 23.34 -11.67 8.46
CA GLU A 48 24.24 -10.65 9.01
C GLU A 48 25.73 -10.93 8.75
N LYS A 49 26.13 -12.20 8.54
CA LYS A 49 27.54 -12.61 8.38
C LYS A 49 27.98 -12.49 6.93
N ASN A 50 27.08 -12.66 5.98
CA ASN A 50 27.42 -12.71 4.55
C ASN A 50 26.87 -11.54 3.72
N VAL A 51 25.99 -10.71 4.26
CA VAL A 51 25.35 -9.57 3.56
C VAL A 51 26.37 -8.60 2.94
N ALA A 52 27.57 -8.48 3.52
CA ALA A 52 28.66 -7.66 2.97
C ALA A 52 29.20 -8.19 1.63
N GLY A 53 28.88 -9.44 1.28
CA GLY A 53 29.22 -10.07 0.01
C GLY A 53 28.22 -9.83 -1.12
N LEU A 54 27.11 -9.14 -0.85
CA LEU A 54 26.07 -8.87 -1.87
C LEU A 54 26.62 -8.09 -3.07
N LYS A 55 26.23 -8.54 -4.25
CA LYS A 55 26.57 -7.91 -5.53
C LYS A 55 25.34 -7.80 -6.42
N VAL A 56 25.35 -6.85 -7.34
CA VAL A 56 24.36 -6.79 -8.41
C VAL A 56 24.57 -8.00 -9.33
N VAL A 57 23.56 -8.86 -9.40
CA VAL A 57 23.52 -10.02 -10.30
C VAL A 57 23.09 -9.59 -11.68
N CYS A 58 22.01 -8.79 -11.75
CA CYS A 58 21.49 -8.23 -12.99
C CYS A 58 20.63 -7.00 -12.73
N SER A 59 20.29 -6.25 -13.79
CA SER A 59 19.38 -5.12 -13.73
C SER A 59 18.51 -5.10 -14.99
N PHE A 60 17.23 -4.80 -14.79
CA PHE A 60 16.28 -4.54 -15.87
C PHE A 60 15.95 -3.05 -15.91
N ASP A 61 16.22 -2.38 -17.02
CA ASP A 61 15.84 -0.99 -17.27
C ASP A 61 14.47 -0.96 -17.96
N THR A 62 13.50 -0.21 -17.40
CA THR A 62 12.17 -0.08 -18.00
C THR A 62 12.19 0.73 -19.31
N GLY A 63 13.20 1.53 -19.53
CA GLY A 63 13.30 2.47 -20.66
C GLY A 63 12.44 3.73 -20.46
N GLU A 64 11.84 3.92 -19.27
CA GLU A 64 10.91 5.01 -18.99
C GLU A 64 11.33 5.82 -17.78
N GLN A 65 11.29 7.17 -17.91
CA GLN A 65 11.42 8.11 -16.80
C GLN A 65 10.03 8.38 -16.21
N VAL A 66 9.61 7.53 -15.28
CA VAL A 66 8.27 7.53 -14.69
C VAL A 66 8.33 7.54 -13.16
N SER A 67 7.20 7.79 -12.53
CA SER A 67 7.06 7.64 -11.08
C SER A 67 7.03 6.15 -10.70
N PHE A 68 8.22 5.52 -10.74
CA PHE A 68 8.36 4.06 -10.56
C PHE A 68 8.20 3.67 -9.09
N GLN A 69 6.95 3.45 -8.68
CA GLN A 69 6.53 3.10 -7.32
C GLN A 69 6.11 1.63 -7.21
N SER A 70 6.34 0.83 -8.26
CA SER A 70 5.82 -0.54 -8.33
C SER A 70 6.31 -1.41 -7.17
N GLY A 71 5.37 -2.02 -6.44
CA GLY A 71 5.65 -3.23 -5.70
C GLY A 71 6.05 -4.34 -6.66
N LEU A 72 6.94 -5.22 -6.21
CA LEU A 72 7.40 -6.37 -6.98
C LEU A 72 6.68 -7.63 -6.49
N VAL A 73 6.30 -8.49 -7.42
CA VAL A 73 5.78 -9.83 -7.15
C VAL A 73 6.69 -10.84 -7.84
N GLU A 74 7.15 -11.84 -7.10
CA GLU A 74 7.92 -12.96 -7.65
C GLU A 74 7.17 -14.26 -7.42
N ILE A 75 6.97 -15.02 -8.49
CA ILE A 75 6.31 -16.33 -8.47
C ILE A 75 6.98 -17.25 -9.50
N ASP A 76 7.37 -18.43 -9.08
CA ASP A 76 7.92 -19.49 -9.96
C ASP A 76 9.07 -18.98 -10.85
N GLY A 77 9.96 -18.12 -10.34
CA GLY A 77 11.12 -17.59 -11.07
C GLY A 77 10.82 -16.44 -12.03
N ALA A 78 9.60 -15.89 -11.98
CA ALA A 78 9.23 -14.71 -12.75
C ALA A 78 8.93 -13.52 -11.83
N LEU A 79 9.62 -12.39 -12.04
CA LEU A 79 9.31 -11.10 -11.44
C LEU A 79 8.27 -10.36 -12.29
N PHE A 80 7.27 -9.79 -11.63
CA PHE A 80 6.23 -8.96 -12.23
C PHE A 80 6.25 -7.56 -11.64
N ALA A 81 6.14 -6.56 -12.51
CA ALA A 81 6.07 -5.15 -12.14
C ALA A 81 5.25 -4.37 -13.16
N ALA A 82 4.92 -3.12 -12.81
CA ALA A 82 4.22 -2.21 -13.73
C ALA A 82 4.78 -0.79 -13.62
N THR A 83 4.78 -0.08 -14.74
CA THR A 83 4.89 1.39 -14.81
C THR A 83 3.51 1.99 -15.08
N GLU A 84 3.44 3.29 -15.34
CA GLU A 84 2.23 3.93 -15.84
C GLU A 84 1.73 3.23 -17.12
N HIS A 85 2.64 2.99 -18.09
CA HIS A 85 2.30 2.46 -19.41
C HIS A 85 2.39 0.94 -19.49
N ASP A 86 3.38 0.35 -18.83
CA ASP A 86 3.76 -1.03 -19.07
C ASP A 86 3.48 -1.98 -17.91
N THR A 87 3.27 -3.23 -18.28
CA THR A 87 3.33 -4.36 -17.35
C THR A 87 4.44 -5.30 -17.86
N PHE A 88 5.29 -5.73 -16.96
CA PHE A 88 6.44 -6.58 -17.30
C PHE A 88 6.38 -7.92 -16.59
N SER A 89 6.92 -8.94 -17.24
CA SER A 89 7.46 -10.11 -16.59
C SER A 89 8.94 -10.25 -17.02
N ILE A 90 9.81 -10.43 -16.04
CA ILE A 90 11.23 -10.69 -16.26
C ILE A 90 11.66 -11.96 -15.53
N ASP A 91 12.69 -12.62 -16.03
CA ASP A 91 13.32 -13.75 -15.35
C ASP A 91 13.98 -13.27 -14.06
N ALA A 92 13.63 -13.87 -12.94
CA ALA A 92 14.06 -13.47 -11.60
C ALA A 92 15.56 -13.74 -11.33
N ASN A 93 16.24 -14.53 -12.18
CA ASN A 93 17.65 -14.87 -12.01
C ASN A 93 18.61 -14.05 -12.88
N ASN A 94 18.14 -13.59 -14.06
CA ASN A 94 19.02 -12.95 -15.04
C ASN A 94 18.45 -11.66 -15.64
N CYS A 95 17.30 -11.19 -15.14
CA CYS A 95 16.61 -9.96 -15.55
C CYS A 95 16.19 -9.91 -17.04
N LYS A 96 16.20 -11.01 -17.78
CA LYS A 96 15.73 -11.02 -19.16
C LYS A 96 14.23 -10.83 -19.20
N GLN A 97 13.78 -9.96 -20.10
CA GLN A 97 12.34 -9.74 -20.30
C GLN A 97 11.70 -11.01 -20.88
N ASN A 98 10.72 -11.56 -20.16
CA ASN A 98 9.87 -12.63 -20.66
C ASN A 98 8.84 -12.05 -21.63
N TRP A 99 8.16 -10.96 -21.20
CA TRP A 99 7.22 -10.21 -22.00
C TRP A 99 7.03 -8.78 -21.44
N ARG A 100 6.51 -7.91 -22.31
CA ARG A 100 6.09 -6.54 -21.98
C ARG A 100 4.74 -6.30 -22.63
N ALA A 101 3.76 -5.84 -21.84
CA ALA A 101 2.46 -5.39 -22.33
C ALA A 101 2.41 -3.87 -22.19
N HIS A 102 2.50 -3.16 -23.32
CA HIS A 102 2.44 -1.71 -23.42
C HIS A 102 1.00 -1.24 -23.58
N GLY A 103 0.65 -0.10 -22.98
CA GLY A 103 -0.63 0.57 -23.15
C GLY A 103 -0.52 2.07 -23.00
N GLU A 104 -1.20 2.81 -23.88
CA GLU A 104 -1.38 4.25 -23.75
C GLU A 104 -2.64 4.50 -22.92
N PHE A 105 -2.48 5.12 -21.75
CA PHE A 105 -3.57 5.38 -20.81
C PHE A 105 -3.74 6.89 -20.64
N ALA A 106 -4.81 7.45 -21.22
CA ALA A 106 -5.11 8.87 -21.12
C ALA A 106 -5.57 9.22 -19.70
N SER A 107 -4.85 10.14 -19.06
CA SER A 107 -5.19 10.64 -17.73
C SER A 107 -4.75 12.10 -17.57
N GLY A 108 -5.54 12.88 -16.81
CA GLY A 108 -5.15 14.20 -16.33
C GLY A 108 -4.54 14.19 -14.92
N GLU A 109 -4.46 13.00 -14.30
CA GLU A 109 -4.08 12.80 -12.91
C GLU A 109 -2.63 12.30 -12.76
N LEU A 110 -2.22 12.00 -11.52
CA LEU A 110 -0.89 11.45 -11.24
C LEU A 110 -0.64 10.17 -12.05
N LYS A 111 0.41 10.24 -12.84
CA LYS A 111 0.85 9.16 -13.72
C LYS A 111 1.70 8.16 -12.93
N VAL A 112 1.03 7.25 -12.24
CA VAL A 112 1.67 6.25 -11.38
C VAL A 112 0.95 4.91 -11.43
N ASN A 113 1.70 3.83 -11.26
CA ASN A 113 1.16 2.51 -10.95
C ASN A 113 1.97 1.89 -9.81
N ARG A 114 1.27 1.35 -8.81
CA ARG A 114 1.91 0.81 -7.60
C ARG A 114 2.15 -0.69 -7.63
N GLY A 115 1.80 -1.38 -8.70
CA GLY A 115 2.14 -2.78 -8.87
C GLY A 115 0.99 -3.65 -9.38
N VAL A 116 1.20 -4.94 -9.27
CA VAL A 116 0.32 -5.97 -9.82
C VAL A 116 -0.06 -7.00 -8.75
N ALA A 117 -1.15 -7.73 -8.98
CA ALA A 117 -1.45 -8.98 -8.30
C ALA A 117 -1.33 -10.15 -9.28
N VAL A 118 -1.02 -11.33 -8.77
CA VAL A 118 -0.95 -12.56 -9.56
C VAL A 118 -1.83 -13.63 -8.90
N LEU A 119 -2.69 -14.25 -9.69
CA LEU A 119 -3.53 -15.37 -9.23
C LEU A 119 -3.89 -16.30 -10.40
N ASP A 120 -3.76 -17.60 -10.22
CA ASP A 120 -4.17 -18.63 -11.17
C ASP A 120 -3.67 -18.38 -12.61
N GLY A 121 -2.39 -18.01 -12.76
CA GLY A 121 -1.76 -17.76 -14.04
C GLY A 121 -2.20 -16.46 -14.73
N ARG A 122 -2.77 -15.52 -13.99
CA ARG A 122 -3.17 -14.18 -14.44
C ARG A 122 -2.46 -13.11 -13.65
N VAL A 123 -2.12 -12.01 -14.33
CA VAL A 123 -1.57 -10.78 -13.75
C VAL A 123 -2.63 -9.69 -13.87
N PHE A 124 -2.91 -8.99 -12.79
CA PHE A 124 -3.91 -7.93 -12.72
C PHE A 124 -3.25 -6.60 -12.37
N ARG A 125 -3.66 -5.52 -13.03
CA ARG A 125 -3.26 -4.15 -12.69
C ARG A 125 -4.41 -3.17 -12.84
N GLY A 126 -4.32 -2.06 -12.11
CA GLY A 126 -5.09 -0.85 -12.40
C GLY A 126 -4.41 0.02 -13.46
N THR A 127 -5.16 0.98 -14.03
CA THR A 127 -4.63 1.96 -14.98
C THR A 127 -5.10 3.36 -14.64
N VAL A 128 -4.31 4.38 -15.02
CA VAL A 128 -4.65 5.77 -14.73
C VAL A 128 -5.88 6.28 -15.52
N ASP A 129 -6.28 5.58 -16.58
CA ASP A 129 -7.51 5.84 -17.32
C ASP A 129 -8.75 5.09 -16.78
N GLY A 130 -8.68 4.58 -15.57
CA GLY A 130 -9.82 4.06 -14.83
C GLY A 130 -10.17 2.60 -15.06
N ARG A 131 -9.27 1.79 -15.64
CA ARG A 131 -9.52 0.37 -15.91
C ARG A 131 -8.77 -0.55 -14.97
N VAL A 132 -9.28 -1.77 -14.85
CA VAL A 132 -8.55 -2.95 -14.36
C VAL A 132 -8.35 -3.88 -15.54
N ILE A 133 -7.10 -4.33 -15.75
CA ILE A 133 -6.74 -5.20 -16.86
C ILE A 133 -6.14 -6.48 -16.33
N ALA A 134 -6.53 -7.62 -16.91
CA ALA A 134 -5.89 -8.90 -16.68
C ALA A 134 -5.08 -9.34 -17.89
N TYR A 135 -3.90 -9.90 -17.61
CA TYR A 135 -3.03 -10.51 -18.59
C TYR A 135 -2.75 -11.97 -18.25
N MET A 136 -2.47 -12.79 -19.26
CA MET A 136 -1.94 -14.13 -19.04
C MET A 136 -0.50 -14.04 -18.51
N ALA A 137 -0.23 -14.55 -17.31
CA ALA A 137 1.05 -14.40 -16.63
C ALA A 137 2.25 -14.93 -17.45
N LYS A 138 2.04 -15.98 -18.24
CA LYS A 138 3.09 -16.60 -19.06
C LYS A 138 3.47 -15.79 -20.31
N THR A 139 2.56 -15.00 -20.87
CA THR A 139 2.74 -14.39 -22.21
C THR A 139 2.46 -12.90 -22.29
N GLY A 140 1.89 -12.29 -21.27
CA GLY A 140 1.44 -10.88 -21.29
C GLY A 140 0.22 -10.62 -22.19
N LYS A 141 -0.42 -11.68 -22.76
CA LYS A 141 -1.61 -11.50 -23.60
C LYS A 141 -2.77 -10.97 -22.75
N PRO A 142 -3.45 -9.87 -23.17
CA PRO A 142 -4.61 -9.35 -22.43
C PRO A 142 -5.76 -10.37 -22.47
N LEU A 143 -6.44 -10.53 -21.34
CA LEU A 143 -7.56 -11.45 -21.16
C LEU A 143 -8.89 -10.71 -21.08
N TRP A 144 -8.95 -9.66 -20.25
CA TRP A 144 -10.12 -8.80 -20.09
C TRP A 144 -9.69 -7.40 -19.59
N SER A 145 -10.59 -6.44 -19.73
CA SER A 145 -10.43 -5.06 -19.26
C SER A 145 -11.79 -4.54 -18.79
N THR A 146 -11.85 -4.01 -17.56
CA THR A 146 -13.07 -3.53 -16.91
C THR A 146 -12.88 -2.10 -16.41
N VAL A 147 -13.82 -1.20 -16.73
CA VAL A 147 -13.82 0.19 -16.28
C VAL A 147 -14.42 0.26 -14.87
N ILE A 148 -13.68 0.84 -13.91
CA ILE A 148 -14.13 1.06 -12.53
C ILE A 148 -14.00 2.52 -12.07
N ALA A 149 -13.41 3.40 -12.90
CA ALA A 149 -13.21 4.82 -12.61
C ALA A 149 -13.39 5.66 -13.89
N ASP A 150 -13.62 6.96 -13.72
CA ASP A 150 -13.86 7.90 -14.82
C ASP A 150 -12.84 9.05 -14.78
N PRO A 151 -11.81 9.04 -15.64
CA PRO A 151 -10.79 10.10 -15.67
C PRO A 151 -11.35 11.49 -15.98
N ALA A 152 -12.47 11.57 -16.70
CA ALA A 152 -13.13 12.85 -16.98
C ALA A 152 -13.71 13.50 -15.71
N LYS A 153 -13.92 12.69 -14.67
CA LYS A 153 -14.37 13.12 -13.33
C LYS A 153 -13.22 13.25 -12.32
N GLY A 154 -11.97 13.09 -12.75
CA GLY A 154 -10.80 13.15 -11.88
C GLY A 154 -10.54 11.85 -11.10
N GLU A 155 -11.03 10.70 -11.58
CA GLU A 155 -10.78 9.40 -10.98
C GLU A 155 -9.68 8.65 -11.75
N SER A 156 -8.91 7.79 -11.07
CA SER A 156 -7.90 6.90 -11.66
C SER A 156 -7.77 5.60 -10.86
N VAL A 157 -6.97 4.64 -11.32
CA VAL A 157 -6.77 3.35 -10.63
C VAL A 157 -5.26 3.03 -10.54
N PRO A 158 -4.48 3.77 -9.74
CA PRO A 158 -3.03 3.54 -9.58
C PRO A 158 -2.69 2.45 -8.56
N ALA A 159 -3.65 2.00 -7.75
CA ALA A 159 -3.44 1.06 -6.66
C ALA A 159 -2.84 -0.27 -7.14
N SER A 160 -2.00 -0.89 -6.30
CA SER A 160 -1.67 -2.31 -6.49
C SER A 160 -2.85 -3.16 -6.00
N PRO A 161 -3.46 -3.96 -6.87
CA PRO A 161 -4.51 -4.88 -6.43
C PRO A 161 -3.96 -5.97 -5.53
N ILE A 162 -4.84 -6.64 -4.79
CA ILE A 162 -4.59 -7.97 -4.23
C ILE A 162 -5.60 -8.96 -4.81
N ALA A 163 -5.24 -10.25 -4.82
CA ALA A 163 -6.11 -11.28 -5.37
C ALA A 163 -6.20 -12.48 -4.43
N TRP A 164 -7.42 -12.97 -4.23
CA TRP A 164 -7.69 -14.10 -3.34
C TRP A 164 -8.99 -14.82 -3.71
N ASN A 165 -8.97 -16.15 -3.68
CA ASN A 165 -10.16 -17.02 -3.83
C ASN A 165 -11.00 -16.68 -5.08
N GLY A 166 -10.33 -16.46 -6.23
CA GLY A 166 -10.97 -16.13 -7.51
C GLY A 166 -11.45 -14.68 -7.65
N LEU A 167 -11.14 -13.81 -6.69
CA LEU A 167 -11.47 -12.39 -6.72
C LEU A 167 -10.22 -11.52 -6.79
N VAL A 168 -10.36 -10.35 -7.43
CA VAL A 168 -9.37 -9.27 -7.46
C VAL A 168 -9.98 -8.06 -6.75
N PHE A 169 -9.26 -7.52 -5.78
CA PHE A 169 -9.68 -6.38 -4.97
C PHE A 169 -8.89 -5.14 -5.37
N ILE A 170 -9.58 -4.07 -5.73
CA ILE A 170 -8.98 -2.81 -6.13
C ILE A 170 -9.99 -1.67 -6.01
N GLY A 171 -9.53 -0.44 -5.75
CA GLY A 171 -10.38 0.73 -5.68
C GLY A 171 -9.89 1.89 -6.55
N ASN A 172 -10.56 3.03 -6.45
CA ASN A 172 -10.20 4.23 -7.21
C ASN A 172 -9.43 5.25 -6.38
N ALA A 173 -8.62 6.05 -7.06
CA ALA A 173 -7.95 7.26 -6.58
C ALA A 173 -8.69 8.53 -7.07
N GLY A 174 -8.15 9.70 -6.67
CA GLY A 174 -8.66 11.02 -7.03
C GLY A 174 -9.49 11.68 -5.92
N GLY A 175 -9.38 11.19 -4.67
CA GLY A 175 -10.14 11.72 -3.52
C GLY A 175 -9.98 13.21 -3.27
N ASP A 176 -8.90 13.81 -3.73
CA ASP A 176 -8.61 15.25 -3.61
C ASP A 176 -9.29 16.10 -4.70
N ASN A 177 -9.96 15.45 -5.65
CA ASN A 177 -10.69 16.13 -6.71
C ASN A 177 -12.16 16.33 -6.32
N LYS A 178 -12.69 17.56 -6.44
CA LYS A 178 -14.03 17.94 -6.00
C LYS A 178 -15.11 17.00 -6.54
N GLY A 179 -15.84 16.34 -5.63
CA GLY A 179 -16.94 15.42 -5.94
C GLY A 179 -16.53 13.97 -6.15
N VAL A 180 -15.23 13.65 -6.18
CA VAL A 180 -14.76 12.27 -6.26
C VAL A 180 -14.97 11.55 -4.93
N LYS A 181 -15.44 10.33 -5.00
CA LYS A 181 -15.70 9.46 -3.86
C LYS A 181 -14.90 8.18 -3.96
N GLY A 182 -14.21 7.85 -2.89
CA GLY A 182 -13.52 6.58 -2.76
C GLY A 182 -14.48 5.40 -2.83
N ARG A 183 -14.05 4.36 -3.52
CA ARG A 183 -14.79 3.11 -3.69
C ARG A 183 -13.85 1.93 -3.66
N MET A 184 -14.36 0.81 -3.23
CA MET A 184 -13.69 -0.48 -3.28
C MET A 184 -14.51 -1.45 -4.11
N TYR A 185 -13.82 -2.28 -4.90
CA TYR A 185 -14.44 -3.27 -5.78
C TYR A 185 -13.83 -4.65 -5.56
N ALA A 186 -14.65 -5.69 -5.75
CA ALA A 186 -14.16 -7.02 -6.08
C ALA A 186 -14.58 -7.35 -7.50
N LEU A 187 -13.63 -7.85 -8.28
CA LEU A 187 -13.87 -8.35 -9.63
C LEU A 187 -13.60 -9.86 -9.66
N ASP A 188 -14.40 -10.59 -10.42
CA ASP A 188 -14.13 -11.99 -10.72
C ASP A 188 -12.83 -12.10 -11.52
N ALA A 189 -11.84 -12.81 -11.00
CA ALA A 189 -10.51 -12.89 -11.58
C ALA A 189 -10.47 -13.52 -12.97
N LYS A 190 -11.48 -14.34 -13.34
CA LYS A 190 -11.55 -15.03 -14.61
C LYS A 190 -12.21 -14.19 -15.70
N SER A 191 -13.29 -13.48 -15.36
CA SER A 191 -14.14 -12.75 -16.33
C SER A 191 -13.96 -11.23 -16.28
N GLY A 192 -13.45 -10.67 -15.17
CA GLY A 192 -13.38 -9.23 -14.94
C GLY A 192 -14.73 -8.59 -14.56
N GLN A 193 -15.79 -9.37 -14.36
CA GLN A 193 -17.07 -8.85 -13.91
C GLN A 193 -16.95 -8.30 -12.48
N ILE A 194 -17.55 -7.13 -12.22
CA ILE A 194 -17.63 -6.57 -10.89
C ILE A 194 -18.63 -7.42 -10.08
N VAL A 195 -18.13 -8.03 -8.99
CA VAL A 195 -18.92 -8.87 -8.08
C VAL A 195 -19.65 -8.02 -7.06
N TRP A 196 -18.95 -7.00 -6.52
CA TRP A 196 -19.53 -6.00 -5.62
C TRP A 196 -18.75 -4.69 -5.68
N GLU A 197 -19.45 -3.60 -5.30
CA GLU A 197 -18.95 -2.23 -5.15
C GLU A 197 -19.32 -1.72 -3.76
N PHE A 198 -18.37 -1.12 -3.05
CA PHE A 198 -18.56 -0.47 -1.76
C PHE A 198 -18.08 0.98 -1.80
N TYR A 199 -18.94 1.92 -1.36
CA TYR A 199 -18.57 3.34 -1.24
C TYR A 199 -17.92 3.61 0.12
N MET A 200 -16.73 4.17 0.10
CA MET A 200 -15.98 4.56 1.31
C MET A 200 -16.54 5.81 1.99
N VAL A 201 -17.32 6.61 1.27
CA VAL A 201 -17.97 7.83 1.78
C VAL A 201 -19.43 7.86 1.32
N PRO A 202 -20.32 8.66 1.94
CA PRO A 202 -21.74 8.64 1.64
C PRO A 202 -22.05 8.91 0.17
N LYS A 203 -22.95 8.11 -0.39
CA LYS A 203 -23.53 8.34 -1.72
C LYS A 203 -24.41 9.58 -1.74
N ALA A 204 -24.53 10.20 -2.90
CA ALA A 204 -25.47 11.28 -3.19
C ALA A 204 -26.35 10.93 -4.38
N PRO A 205 -27.50 11.59 -4.55
CA PRO A 205 -28.28 11.47 -5.77
C PRO A 205 -27.43 11.79 -7.02
N GLY A 206 -27.46 10.90 -8.01
CA GLY A 206 -26.67 11.02 -9.24
C GLY A 206 -25.33 10.28 -9.23
N ASP A 207 -24.91 9.69 -8.13
CA ASP A 207 -23.76 8.79 -8.10
C ASP A 207 -24.08 7.50 -8.89
N ILE A 208 -23.21 7.15 -9.82
CA ILE A 208 -23.39 6.01 -10.72
C ILE A 208 -22.79 4.75 -10.10
N ALA A 209 -23.60 3.71 -9.90
CA ALA A 209 -23.10 2.39 -9.59
C ALA A 209 -22.41 1.77 -10.82
N ARG A 210 -21.26 1.15 -10.63
CA ARG A 210 -20.53 0.42 -11.69
C ARG A 210 -20.70 -1.09 -11.59
N GLY A 211 -21.15 -1.58 -10.45
CA GLY A 211 -21.40 -2.98 -10.17
C GLY A 211 -22.53 -3.18 -9.16
N PRO A 212 -22.82 -4.44 -8.81
CA PRO A 212 -23.74 -4.74 -7.72
C PRO A 212 -23.28 -4.04 -6.43
N GLU A 213 -24.19 -3.31 -5.78
CA GLU A 213 -23.89 -2.68 -4.50
C GLU A 213 -23.68 -3.76 -3.43
N ALA A 214 -22.64 -3.60 -2.61
CA ALA A 214 -22.41 -4.46 -1.46
C ALA A 214 -23.64 -4.45 -0.54
N PRO A 215 -23.96 -5.59 0.12
CA PRO A 215 -25.15 -5.68 0.97
C PRO A 215 -25.23 -4.56 2.00
N ALA A 216 -26.42 -4.02 2.19
CA ALA A 216 -26.70 -3.01 3.20
C ALA A 216 -26.41 -3.57 4.60
N GLY A 217 -25.58 -2.90 5.35
CA GLY A 217 -25.14 -3.28 6.71
C GLY A 217 -24.26 -2.20 7.32
N ALA A 218 -23.77 -1.31 6.45
CA ALA A 218 -23.04 -0.14 6.93
C ALA A 218 -23.97 0.84 7.63
N PRO A 219 -23.53 1.43 8.77
CA PRO A 219 -24.25 2.51 9.41
C PRO A 219 -24.48 3.67 8.43
N ASN A 220 -25.56 4.44 8.64
CA ASN A 220 -25.73 5.69 7.88
C ASN A 220 -24.68 6.70 8.35
N ILE A 221 -23.62 6.85 7.56
CA ILE A 221 -22.49 7.74 7.84
C ILE A 221 -22.69 9.17 7.30
N ALA A 222 -23.79 9.46 6.61
CA ALA A 222 -24.02 10.79 6.04
C ALA A 222 -24.06 11.88 7.13
N ALA A 223 -24.59 11.56 8.32
CA ALA A 223 -24.63 12.48 9.44
C ALA A 223 -23.24 12.86 9.99
N SER A 224 -22.21 12.06 9.72
CA SER A 224 -20.83 12.34 10.15
C SER A 224 -20.15 13.42 9.30
N TRP A 225 -20.75 13.84 8.18
CA TRP A 225 -20.09 14.79 7.25
C TRP A 225 -20.47 16.25 7.55
N LYS A 226 -21.73 16.54 7.84
CA LYS A 226 -22.23 17.90 8.16
C LYS A 226 -21.71 18.98 7.20
N ASN A 227 -21.74 18.67 5.88
CA ASN A 227 -21.23 19.57 4.86
C ASN A 227 -22.08 20.83 4.73
N GLY A 228 -21.41 21.96 4.51
CA GLY A 228 -22.05 23.24 4.20
C GLY A 228 -22.83 23.19 2.86
N LYS A 229 -23.73 24.14 2.68
CA LYS A 229 -24.54 24.23 1.45
C LYS A 229 -23.62 24.35 0.20
N GLY A 230 -23.83 23.49 -0.79
CA GLY A 230 -23.05 23.46 -2.04
C GLY A 230 -21.66 22.82 -1.94
N ILE A 231 -21.34 22.24 -0.80
CA ILE A 231 -20.09 21.49 -0.59
C ILE A 231 -20.38 19.98 -0.76
N PRO A 232 -19.91 19.33 -1.84
CA PRO A 232 -20.14 17.91 -2.04
C PRO A 232 -19.31 17.08 -1.07
N ILE A 233 -19.81 15.89 -0.70
CA ILE A 233 -19.01 14.88 -0.01
C ILE A 233 -17.93 14.40 -0.98
N THR A 234 -16.67 14.46 -0.55
CA THR A 234 -15.47 14.19 -1.38
C THR A 234 -14.41 13.54 -0.52
N GLY A 235 -13.68 12.55 -1.03
CA GLY A 235 -12.57 11.91 -0.33
C GLY A 235 -12.75 10.41 -0.14
N GLY A 236 -11.97 9.83 0.79
CA GLY A 236 -11.98 8.41 1.11
C GLY A 236 -11.47 7.51 -0.01
N ALA A 237 -10.64 8.03 -0.92
CA ALA A 237 -10.09 7.26 -2.03
C ALA A 237 -9.22 6.08 -1.54
N THR A 238 -9.20 4.99 -2.30
CA THR A 238 -8.49 3.75 -1.96
C THR A 238 -7.33 3.55 -2.93
N TRP A 239 -6.40 4.49 -2.94
CA TRP A 239 -5.37 4.67 -3.95
C TRP A 239 -4.10 3.83 -3.73
N THR A 240 -4.03 3.10 -2.61
CA THR A 240 -2.90 2.24 -2.22
C THR A 240 -3.28 0.76 -2.28
N SER A 241 -2.49 -0.14 -1.67
CA SER A 241 -2.82 -1.56 -1.59
C SER A 241 -3.70 -1.88 -0.37
N TYR A 242 -4.03 -3.15 -0.18
CA TYR A 242 -5.01 -3.65 0.79
C TYR A 242 -4.43 -4.83 1.55
N SER A 243 -5.04 -5.16 2.71
CA SER A 243 -4.74 -6.38 3.43
C SER A 243 -5.96 -7.28 3.52
N LEU A 244 -5.73 -8.57 3.60
CA LEU A 244 -6.78 -9.56 3.72
C LEU A 244 -6.38 -10.60 4.76
N ASP A 245 -7.29 -10.91 5.67
CA ASP A 245 -7.18 -12.07 6.56
C ASP A 245 -7.83 -13.29 5.89
N PRO A 246 -7.06 -14.17 5.23
CA PRO A 246 -7.64 -15.28 4.48
C PRO A 246 -8.33 -16.32 5.37
N ALA A 247 -7.96 -16.41 6.65
CA ALA A 247 -8.58 -17.33 7.59
C ALA A 247 -9.99 -16.90 7.98
N LYS A 248 -10.25 -15.57 7.99
CA LYS A 248 -11.56 -14.99 8.32
C LYS A 248 -12.33 -14.51 7.09
N GLY A 249 -11.68 -14.42 5.92
CA GLY A 249 -12.27 -13.84 4.71
C GLY A 249 -12.57 -12.35 4.84
N LEU A 250 -11.75 -11.60 5.59
CA LEU A 250 -11.93 -10.19 5.87
C LEU A 250 -10.92 -9.35 5.09
N LEU A 251 -11.43 -8.39 4.33
CA LEU A 251 -10.66 -7.40 3.58
C LEU A 251 -10.55 -6.10 4.39
N TYR A 252 -9.34 -5.57 4.54
CA TYR A 252 -9.03 -4.32 5.23
C TYR A 252 -8.67 -3.26 4.20
N VAL A 253 -9.50 -2.24 4.09
CA VAL A 253 -9.42 -1.19 3.05
C VAL A 253 -8.99 0.12 3.69
N PRO A 254 -7.78 0.62 3.39
CA PRO A 254 -7.36 1.94 3.81
C PRO A 254 -8.08 3.01 2.99
N GLY A 255 -8.67 3.99 3.67
CA GLY A 255 -9.36 5.13 3.06
C GLY A 255 -8.54 6.40 3.17
N GLY A 256 -8.45 7.15 2.09
CA GLY A 256 -7.79 8.43 2.02
C GLY A 256 -8.51 9.53 2.82
N ASN A 257 -7.91 10.70 2.85
CA ASN A 257 -8.40 11.90 3.52
C ASN A 257 -9.77 12.37 2.99
N PRO A 258 -10.48 13.21 3.76
CA PRO A 258 -11.66 13.93 3.26
C PRO A 258 -11.24 15.25 2.60
N ALA A 259 -11.84 15.62 1.47
CA ALA A 259 -11.56 16.90 0.81
C ALA A 259 -12.70 17.94 1.04
N PRO A 260 -12.39 19.24 1.01
CA PRO A 260 -11.09 19.87 0.66
C PRO A 260 -10.06 19.61 1.75
N ASP A 261 -8.83 19.24 1.35
CA ASP A 261 -7.82 18.61 2.21
C ASP A 261 -7.44 19.47 3.41
N PHE A 262 -7.20 20.78 3.18
CA PHE A 262 -6.74 21.72 4.23
C PHE A 262 -7.86 22.61 4.80
N ALA A 263 -9.14 22.27 4.57
CA ALA A 263 -10.26 23.07 5.06
C ALA A 263 -11.31 22.21 5.76
N LYS A 264 -11.29 22.17 7.09
CA LYS A 264 -12.26 21.42 7.91
C LYS A 264 -13.60 22.15 8.11
N ALA A 265 -13.63 23.47 8.08
CA ALA A 265 -14.83 24.26 8.36
C ALA A 265 -16.05 23.91 7.47
N PRO A 266 -15.90 23.63 6.15
CA PRO A 266 -17.04 23.28 5.30
C PRO A 266 -17.57 21.86 5.49
N ARG A 267 -16.92 20.99 6.27
CA ARG A 267 -17.29 19.58 6.52
C ARG A 267 -17.09 19.19 8.00
N GLN A 268 -17.87 19.80 8.88
CA GLN A 268 -17.65 19.85 10.33
C GLN A 268 -17.81 18.52 11.10
N GLY A 269 -18.15 17.43 10.46
CA GLY A 269 -18.29 16.12 11.12
C GLY A 269 -16.99 15.31 11.14
N GLU A 270 -17.09 14.08 11.60
CA GLU A 270 -15.96 13.12 11.64
C GLU A 270 -15.50 12.67 10.24
N ASN A 271 -16.36 12.83 9.22
CA ASN A 271 -16.14 12.49 7.81
C ASN A 271 -15.89 11.00 7.56
N LEU A 272 -16.74 10.12 8.13
CA LEU A 272 -16.64 8.66 7.93
C LEU A 272 -16.92 8.26 6.46
N TYR A 273 -16.19 7.30 5.86
CA TYR A 273 -15.01 6.60 6.42
C TYR A 273 -13.69 7.14 5.86
N ALA A 274 -13.58 8.44 5.61
CA ALA A 274 -12.29 9.03 5.27
C ALA A 274 -11.29 8.83 6.41
N SER A 275 -10.00 8.73 6.10
CA SER A 275 -8.89 8.50 7.02
C SER A 275 -9.15 7.34 8.01
N SER A 276 -9.76 6.27 7.49
CA SER A 276 -10.20 5.09 8.23
C SER A 276 -9.76 3.81 7.54
N ILE A 277 -9.60 2.74 8.31
CA ILE A 277 -9.52 1.38 7.79
C ILE A 277 -10.93 0.79 7.86
N VAL A 278 -11.51 0.45 6.71
CA VAL A 278 -12.82 -0.23 6.61
C VAL A 278 -12.60 -1.72 6.46
N VAL A 279 -13.32 -2.52 7.25
CA VAL A 279 -13.27 -3.98 7.20
C VAL A 279 -14.52 -4.50 6.52
N LEU A 280 -14.33 -5.25 5.43
CA LEU A 280 -15.39 -5.83 4.62
C LEU A 280 -15.29 -7.34 4.58
N ASP A 281 -16.41 -8.03 4.46
CA ASP A 281 -16.41 -9.42 4.01
C ASP A 281 -15.89 -9.48 2.56
N ALA A 282 -14.81 -10.21 2.34
CA ALA A 282 -14.12 -10.21 1.05
C ALA A 282 -14.98 -10.77 -0.10
N LYS A 283 -15.89 -11.71 0.18
CA LYS A 283 -16.73 -12.33 -0.86
C LYS A 283 -17.91 -11.47 -1.26
N THR A 284 -18.51 -10.78 -0.31
CA THR A 284 -19.79 -10.07 -0.50
C THR A 284 -19.68 -8.55 -0.47
N GLY A 285 -18.56 -8.00 0.01
CA GLY A 285 -18.37 -6.57 0.27
C GLY A 285 -19.14 -6.07 1.51
N ALA A 286 -19.81 -6.95 2.26
CA ALA A 286 -20.60 -6.54 3.42
C ALA A 286 -19.72 -5.89 4.48
N PHE A 287 -20.13 -4.70 4.94
CA PHE A 287 -19.46 -3.96 6.00
C PHE A 287 -19.45 -4.76 7.31
N GLN A 288 -18.29 -4.81 7.96
CA GLN A 288 -18.11 -5.47 9.25
C GLN A 288 -17.84 -4.44 10.36
N LYS A 289 -16.85 -3.58 10.18
CA LYS A 289 -16.45 -2.53 11.12
C LYS A 289 -15.50 -1.53 10.46
N HIS A 290 -15.15 -0.48 11.18
CA HIS A 290 -14.11 0.47 10.77
C HIS A 290 -13.26 0.90 11.96
N PHE A 291 -12.10 1.43 11.65
CA PHE A 291 -11.18 2.09 12.59
C PHE A 291 -10.77 3.42 11.98
N GLN A 292 -11.30 4.53 12.50
CA GLN A 292 -10.87 5.86 12.09
C GLN A 292 -9.61 6.23 12.88
N LEU A 293 -8.50 6.46 12.18
CA LEU A 293 -7.22 6.79 12.79
C LEU A 293 -7.02 8.30 12.90
N VAL A 294 -7.42 9.04 11.86
CA VAL A 294 -7.36 10.50 11.84
C VAL A 294 -8.77 11.05 11.67
N SER A 295 -9.38 11.48 12.77
CA SER A 295 -10.73 12.05 12.74
C SER A 295 -10.71 13.48 12.24
N HIS A 296 -11.65 13.82 11.33
CA HIS A 296 -11.83 15.17 10.82
C HIS A 296 -10.52 15.78 10.30
N ASP A 297 -9.76 14.99 9.52
CA ASP A 297 -8.47 15.40 8.98
C ASP A 297 -8.55 16.71 8.15
N PHE A 298 -7.51 17.52 8.22
CA PHE A 298 -7.33 18.75 7.45
C PHE A 298 -5.85 19.03 7.10
N HIS A 299 -5.10 17.93 6.84
CA HIS A 299 -3.67 17.97 6.55
C HIS A 299 -3.27 17.13 5.32
N ASP A 300 -4.24 16.48 4.65
CA ASP A 300 -3.98 15.46 3.63
C ASP A 300 -3.35 14.19 4.25
N TRP A 301 -3.80 13.82 5.46
CA TRP A 301 -3.29 12.65 6.17
C TRP A 301 -4.13 11.40 5.89
N ASP A 302 -3.83 10.77 4.78
CA ASP A 302 -4.42 9.49 4.37
C ASP A 302 -4.04 8.33 5.30
N ILE A 303 -4.88 7.29 5.27
CA ILE A 303 -4.38 5.95 5.54
C ILE A 303 -3.72 5.48 4.26
N SER A 304 -2.41 5.64 4.20
CA SER A 304 -1.62 5.63 2.98
C SER A 304 -1.10 4.26 2.57
N SER A 305 -1.32 3.22 3.40
CA SER A 305 -0.78 1.89 3.16
C SER A 305 -1.74 0.76 3.55
N ALA A 306 -1.38 -0.45 3.15
CA ALA A 306 -2.09 -1.66 3.56
C ALA A 306 -1.75 -1.99 5.03
N PRO A 307 -2.73 -2.09 5.93
CA PRO A 307 -2.47 -2.33 7.34
C PRO A 307 -1.90 -3.73 7.58
N VAL A 308 -0.98 -3.86 8.52
CA VAL A 308 -0.38 -5.14 8.91
C VAL A 308 -1.32 -5.89 9.86
N ILE A 309 -1.71 -7.11 9.49
CA ILE A 309 -2.50 -8.00 10.36
C ILE A 309 -1.57 -9.07 10.92
N PHE A 310 -1.37 -9.09 12.24
CA PHE A 310 -0.41 -9.98 12.87
C PHE A 310 -0.94 -10.61 14.17
N GLN A 311 -0.22 -11.56 14.72
CA GLN A 311 -0.43 -12.06 16.08
C GLN A 311 0.66 -11.53 17.01
N ASN A 312 0.27 -10.98 18.14
CA ASN A 312 1.19 -10.57 19.19
C ASN A 312 1.68 -11.78 20.02
N ARG A 313 2.62 -11.55 20.94
CA ARG A 313 3.17 -12.62 21.81
C ARG A 313 2.14 -13.34 22.68
N LYS A 314 0.97 -12.72 22.92
CA LYS A 314 -0.13 -13.30 23.67
C LYS A 314 -1.12 -14.09 22.78
N GLY A 315 -0.86 -14.14 21.48
CA GLY A 315 -1.73 -14.79 20.49
C GLY A 315 -2.96 -13.96 20.09
N HIS A 316 -3.06 -12.69 20.50
CA HIS A 316 -4.13 -11.80 20.08
C HIS A 316 -3.94 -11.36 18.63
N ARG A 317 -5.03 -11.31 17.88
CA ARG A 317 -5.03 -10.79 16.51
C ARG A 317 -5.01 -9.28 16.52
N MET A 318 -3.99 -8.70 15.94
CA MET A 318 -3.70 -7.27 15.96
C MET A 318 -3.73 -6.68 14.55
N LEU A 319 -3.94 -5.37 14.49
CA LEU A 319 -3.75 -4.55 13.31
C LEU A 319 -2.76 -3.45 13.64
N ALA A 320 -1.77 -3.24 12.77
CA ALA A 320 -0.88 -2.09 12.84
C ALA A 320 -0.97 -1.25 11.57
N GLU A 321 -0.96 0.07 11.71
CA GLU A 321 -0.95 1.02 10.60
C GLU A 321 -0.16 2.27 10.99
N ALA A 322 0.62 2.76 10.03
CA ALA A 322 1.30 4.05 10.12
C ALA A 322 0.79 4.94 8.98
N PRO A 323 -0.19 5.82 9.23
CA PRO A 323 -0.69 6.77 8.24
C PRO A 323 0.23 7.98 8.06
N LYS A 324 -0.13 8.87 7.14
CA LYS A 324 0.58 10.13 6.90
C LYS A 324 0.68 11.05 8.13
N ASP A 325 -0.11 10.82 9.19
CA ASP A 325 -0.06 11.64 10.42
C ASP A 325 1.21 11.43 11.27
N GLY A 326 2.08 10.52 10.86
CA GLY A 326 3.38 10.27 11.49
C GLY A 326 3.32 9.46 12.79
N HIS A 327 2.25 8.72 13.02
CA HIS A 327 2.12 7.83 14.18
C HIS A 327 1.96 6.38 13.76
N LEU A 328 2.52 5.47 14.54
CA LEU A 328 2.17 4.05 14.49
C LEU A 328 1.01 3.77 15.43
N TYR A 329 -0.07 3.24 14.88
CA TYR A 329 -1.24 2.74 15.61
C TYR A 329 -1.19 1.23 15.69
N VAL A 330 -1.46 0.67 16.87
CA VAL A 330 -1.71 -0.77 17.03
C VAL A 330 -3.05 -0.97 17.71
N ILE A 331 -3.88 -1.81 17.11
CA ILE A 331 -5.28 -2.05 17.49
C ILE A 331 -5.46 -3.54 17.78
N ASP A 332 -6.09 -3.89 18.90
CA ASP A 332 -6.56 -5.23 19.17
C ASP A 332 -7.84 -5.49 18.36
N LEU A 333 -7.79 -6.43 17.42
CA LEU A 333 -8.91 -6.73 16.53
C LEU A 333 -10.07 -7.47 17.24
N ASN A 334 -9.83 -8.10 18.37
CA ASN A 334 -10.85 -8.77 19.15
C ASN A 334 -11.65 -7.77 19.99
N GLU A 335 -10.94 -6.84 20.64
CA GLU A 335 -11.54 -5.80 21.48
C GLU A 335 -12.01 -4.58 20.68
N GLY A 336 -11.41 -4.35 19.50
CA GLY A 336 -11.69 -3.17 18.67
C GLY A 336 -11.09 -1.88 19.23
N SER A 337 -10.15 -1.97 20.17
CA SER A 337 -9.54 -0.83 20.87
C SER A 337 -8.08 -0.59 20.44
N THR A 338 -7.67 0.68 20.44
CA THR A 338 -6.28 1.06 20.23
C THR A 338 -5.45 0.69 21.44
N VAL A 339 -4.43 -0.16 21.24
CA VAL A 339 -3.47 -0.55 22.28
C VAL A 339 -2.48 0.57 22.52
N PHE A 340 -1.94 1.15 21.46
CA PHE A 340 -1.11 2.35 21.53
C PHE A 340 -1.15 3.16 20.23
N ARG A 341 -0.78 4.44 20.36
CA ARG A 341 -0.44 5.37 19.28
C ARG A 341 0.90 6.02 19.63
N LYS A 342 1.90 5.90 18.77
CA LYS A 342 3.26 6.41 19.02
C LYS A 342 3.80 7.19 17.83
N PRO A 343 4.43 8.37 18.02
CA PRO A 343 5.06 9.09 16.93
C PRO A 343 6.28 8.30 16.41
N VAL A 344 6.41 8.23 15.10
CA VAL A 344 7.49 7.50 14.39
C VAL A 344 8.29 8.40 13.45
N THR A 345 7.85 9.64 13.27
CA THR A 345 8.57 10.73 12.60
C THR A 345 8.38 12.04 13.36
N THR A 346 8.84 13.16 12.82
CA THR A 346 8.63 14.49 13.41
C THR A 346 7.17 14.90 13.32
N VAL A 347 6.54 15.19 14.48
CA VAL A 347 5.16 15.68 14.58
C VAL A 347 5.18 17.04 15.27
N SER A 348 4.68 18.07 14.59
CA SER A 348 4.53 19.41 15.15
C SER A 348 3.39 20.20 14.50
N ASN A 349 2.75 21.07 15.25
CA ASN A 349 1.62 21.91 14.84
C ASN A 349 0.43 21.14 14.24
N ALA A 350 0.28 19.86 14.60
CA ALA A 350 -0.81 18.99 14.10
C ALA A 350 -2.22 19.50 14.38
N ASP A 351 -2.40 20.31 15.43
CA ASP A 351 -3.69 20.88 15.80
C ASP A 351 -3.84 22.35 15.37
N ALA A 352 -2.79 22.96 14.78
CA ALA A 352 -2.79 24.36 14.39
C ALA A 352 -3.81 24.64 13.28
N PRO A 353 -4.67 25.65 13.38
CA PRO A 353 -5.60 25.99 12.33
C PRO A 353 -4.87 26.47 11.07
N MET A 354 -5.36 26.07 9.90
CA MET A 354 -4.85 26.61 8.63
C MET A 354 -5.26 28.08 8.50
N THR A 355 -4.30 28.96 8.22
CA THR A 355 -4.51 30.42 8.10
C THR A 355 -4.14 30.92 6.71
N ALA A 356 -4.65 32.09 6.34
CA ALA A 356 -4.31 32.74 5.05
C ALA A 356 -2.85 33.18 5.00
N GLU A 357 -2.27 33.54 6.16
CA GLU A 357 -0.86 33.94 6.32
C GLU A 357 0.11 32.78 6.20
N GLY A 358 -0.39 31.55 6.35
CA GLY A 358 0.36 30.31 6.27
C GLY A 358 0.50 29.62 7.62
N THR A 359 0.27 28.31 7.62
CA THR A 359 0.48 27.43 8.76
C THR A 359 1.46 26.33 8.37
N ARG A 360 2.61 26.28 9.05
CA ARG A 360 3.60 25.20 8.88
C ARG A 360 3.34 24.09 9.86
N PHE A 361 3.28 22.85 9.37
CA PHE A 361 3.05 21.64 10.18
C PHE A 361 3.93 20.47 9.72
N CYS A 362 4.14 19.50 10.61
CA CYS A 362 4.86 18.25 10.37
C CYS A 362 4.07 17.07 10.98
N PRO A 363 4.03 15.90 10.32
CA PRO A 363 4.46 15.68 8.94
C PRO A 363 3.70 16.59 7.98
N GLY A 364 4.30 16.91 6.84
CA GLY A 364 3.66 17.73 5.82
C GLY A 364 2.59 16.95 5.03
N SER A 365 2.09 17.54 3.94
CA SER A 365 1.13 16.90 3.03
C SER A 365 1.70 15.67 2.30
N GLN A 366 3.03 15.56 2.23
CA GLN A 366 3.71 14.36 1.73
C GLN A 366 3.97 13.33 2.84
N GLY A 367 3.29 13.46 3.96
CA GLY A 367 3.15 12.47 5.01
C GLY A 367 4.31 12.31 5.95
N GLY A 368 4.06 11.42 6.81
CA GLY A 368 4.80 10.43 7.55
C GLY A 368 5.02 9.18 6.72
N ALA A 369 4.16 8.18 6.82
CA ALA A 369 4.28 7.01 5.96
C ALA A 369 3.57 7.19 4.62
N GLU A 370 4.10 6.52 3.61
CA GLU A 370 3.55 6.47 2.26
C GLU A 370 3.16 5.03 1.89
N TRP A 371 2.87 4.74 0.64
CA TRP A 371 2.18 3.56 0.12
C TRP A 371 2.77 2.19 0.45
N ASN A 372 4.03 2.08 0.87
CA ASN A 372 4.63 0.79 1.18
C ASN A 372 4.35 0.28 2.61
N GLY A 373 4.05 1.19 3.54
CA GLY A 373 3.58 0.85 4.89
C GLY A 373 4.62 0.19 5.80
N ALA A 374 4.12 -0.26 6.95
CA ALA A 374 4.93 -0.93 7.98
C ALA A 374 5.25 -2.39 7.63
N ALA A 375 6.21 -2.98 8.36
CA ALA A 375 6.55 -4.39 8.29
C ALA A 375 6.69 -4.99 9.70
N PHE A 376 6.32 -6.26 9.87
CA PHE A 376 6.36 -6.95 11.15
C PHE A 376 7.30 -8.16 11.12
N HIS A 377 8.17 -8.26 12.09
CA HIS A 377 9.02 -9.44 12.29
C HIS A 377 8.51 -10.27 13.47
N PRO A 378 7.91 -11.45 13.25
CA PRO A 378 7.28 -12.24 14.31
C PRO A 378 8.28 -12.77 15.35
N GLY A 379 9.51 -13.10 14.95
CA GLY A 379 10.53 -13.66 15.83
C GLY A 379 11.04 -12.70 16.91
N ASN A 380 11.27 -11.42 16.57
CA ASN A 380 11.70 -10.39 17.53
C ASN A 380 10.55 -9.51 18.02
N ASN A 381 9.32 -9.68 17.47
CA ASN A 381 8.13 -8.90 17.79
C ASN A 381 8.30 -7.39 17.55
N LEU A 382 9.01 -7.03 16.47
CA LEU A 382 9.23 -5.64 16.10
C LEU A 382 8.39 -5.25 14.88
N MET A 383 7.79 -4.07 15.00
CA MET A 383 7.19 -3.35 13.88
C MET A 383 8.19 -2.32 13.36
N TYR A 384 8.42 -2.30 12.06
CA TYR A 384 9.31 -1.36 11.39
C TYR A 384 8.48 -0.40 10.55
N THR A 385 8.74 0.89 10.72
CA THR A 385 8.09 1.95 9.93
C THR A 385 9.14 2.78 9.21
N ALA A 386 8.91 3.01 7.92
CA ALA A 386 9.73 3.86 7.05
C ALA A 386 8.95 5.14 6.79
N GLU A 387 9.50 6.28 7.21
CA GLU A 387 8.77 7.54 7.30
C GLU A 387 9.47 8.64 6.51
N VAL A 388 8.67 9.59 6.05
CA VAL A 388 9.10 10.89 5.53
C VAL A 388 9.24 11.86 6.71
N ASP A 389 10.34 12.60 6.75
CA ASP A 389 10.56 13.73 7.66
C ASP A 389 10.67 15.01 6.82
N TRP A 390 9.51 15.57 6.47
CA TRP A 390 9.43 16.77 5.64
C TRP A 390 8.15 17.54 5.98
N CYS A 391 8.28 18.84 6.26
CA CYS A 391 7.16 19.66 6.70
C CYS A 391 6.61 20.51 5.56
N THR A 392 5.38 20.96 5.71
CA THR A 392 4.66 21.76 4.68
C THR A 392 4.10 23.03 5.30
N THR A 393 4.11 24.13 4.55
CA THR A 393 3.36 25.36 4.86
C THR A 393 2.18 25.50 3.92
N VAL A 394 0.99 25.57 4.50
CA VAL A 394 -0.29 25.73 3.77
C VAL A 394 -0.88 27.11 4.02
N HIS A 395 -1.30 27.79 2.95
CA HIS A 395 -2.06 29.04 2.99
C HIS A 395 -3.53 28.78 2.72
N ALA A 396 -4.38 28.92 3.73
CA ALA A 396 -5.80 28.60 3.62
C ALA A 396 -6.49 29.43 2.52
N ALA A 397 -7.28 28.79 1.68
CA ALA A 397 -8.07 29.43 0.65
C ALA A 397 -9.32 30.11 1.22
N PRO A 398 -9.79 31.23 0.66
CA PRO A 398 -11.06 31.84 1.03
C PRO A 398 -12.24 30.88 0.84
N ALA A 399 -13.22 30.89 1.75
CA ALA A 399 -14.39 30.01 1.68
C ALA A 399 -15.16 30.11 0.34
N ALA A 400 -15.19 31.30 -0.27
CA ALA A 400 -15.84 31.50 -1.57
C ALA A 400 -15.21 30.69 -2.70
N SER A 401 -13.89 30.49 -2.69
CA SER A 401 -13.18 29.71 -3.72
C SER A 401 -13.50 28.21 -3.61
N LEU A 402 -13.81 27.70 -2.41
CA LEU A 402 -14.18 26.29 -2.21
C LEU A 402 -15.50 25.96 -2.92
N ALA A 403 -16.49 26.84 -2.85
CA ALA A 403 -17.78 26.64 -3.51
C ALA A 403 -17.65 26.71 -5.04
N SER A 404 -16.83 27.62 -5.58
CA SER A 404 -16.67 27.88 -7.01
C SER A 404 -15.72 26.91 -7.74
N ALA A 405 -14.93 26.10 -7.04
CA ALA A 405 -14.06 25.11 -7.67
C ALA A 405 -14.84 24.15 -8.58
N ALA A 406 -14.27 23.80 -9.73
CA ALA A 406 -14.94 22.91 -10.69
C ALA A 406 -14.94 21.45 -10.23
N PRO A 407 -16.03 20.69 -10.47
CA PRO A 407 -16.05 19.25 -10.21
C PRO A 407 -14.93 18.51 -10.96
N GLY A 408 -14.38 17.45 -10.34
CA GLY A 408 -13.32 16.64 -10.94
C GLY A 408 -11.95 17.31 -11.03
N LYS A 409 -11.75 18.45 -10.35
CA LYS A 409 -10.48 19.17 -10.30
C LYS A 409 -9.92 19.20 -8.89
N PRO A 410 -8.58 19.35 -8.73
CA PRO A 410 -7.94 19.41 -7.42
C PRO A 410 -8.60 20.44 -6.50
N TRP A 411 -8.89 20.04 -5.28
CA TRP A 411 -9.69 20.80 -4.32
C TRP A 411 -9.08 20.76 -2.92
N SER A 412 -7.83 21.20 -2.84
CA SER A 412 -7.07 21.15 -1.60
C SER A 412 -7.60 22.07 -0.48
N GLY A 413 -8.26 23.14 -0.82
CA GLY A 413 -8.65 24.16 0.18
C GLY A 413 -7.53 25.13 0.55
N ALA A 414 -6.45 25.16 -0.23
CA ALA A 414 -5.33 26.08 -0.08
C ALA A 414 -5.12 26.93 -1.35
N THR A 415 -4.49 28.09 -1.20
CA THR A 415 -4.11 28.95 -2.33
C THR A 415 -2.83 28.50 -3.00
N ASN A 416 -2.03 27.67 -2.34
CA ASN A 416 -0.76 27.13 -2.82
C ASN A 416 -0.81 25.60 -3.09
N GLY A 417 -1.96 25.10 -3.56
CA GLY A 417 -2.16 23.70 -3.95
C GLY A 417 -2.07 22.76 -2.74
N PHE A 418 -1.15 21.79 -2.78
CA PHE A 418 -0.87 20.87 -1.66
C PHE A 418 0.16 21.41 -0.67
N GLY A 419 0.29 22.75 -0.61
CA GLY A 419 1.21 23.43 0.27
C GLY A 419 2.62 23.59 -0.33
N GLN A 420 3.41 24.42 0.35
CA GLN A 420 4.83 24.59 0.04
C GLN A 420 5.64 23.72 0.98
N GLN A 421 6.33 22.75 0.45
CA GLN A 421 7.27 21.92 1.20
C GLN A 421 8.46 22.76 1.65
N ASP A 422 9.05 22.40 2.79
CA ASP A 422 10.32 22.98 3.22
C ASP A 422 11.43 22.73 2.17
N ASP A 423 12.55 23.48 2.25
CA ASP A 423 13.71 23.25 1.38
C ASP A 423 14.12 21.76 1.43
N PRO A 424 14.31 21.09 0.30
CA PRO A 424 14.74 19.68 0.27
C PRO A 424 16.07 19.40 1.01
N LYS A 425 16.86 20.41 1.31
CA LYS A 425 18.03 20.25 2.19
C LYS A 425 17.67 19.93 3.64
N LEU A 426 16.41 20.16 4.01
CA LEU A 426 15.89 19.90 5.35
C LEU A 426 15.06 18.59 5.44
N TRP A 427 14.83 17.94 4.30
CA TRP A 427 14.11 16.67 4.32
C TRP A 427 14.97 15.52 4.85
N GLY A 428 14.34 14.47 5.31
CA GLY A 428 14.97 13.24 5.77
C GLY A 428 13.96 12.13 5.86
N GLY A 429 14.34 11.03 6.46
CA GLY A 429 13.45 9.92 6.75
C GLY A 429 13.79 9.23 8.04
N TRP A 430 12.81 8.64 8.69
CA TRP A 430 13.00 7.85 9.90
C TRP A 430 12.70 6.37 9.62
N MET A 431 13.67 5.50 9.95
CA MET A 431 13.40 4.07 10.13
C MET A 431 13.29 3.82 11.63
N THR A 432 12.10 3.40 12.06
CA THR A 432 11.82 3.18 13.49
C THR A 432 11.45 1.72 13.72
N ALA A 433 12.08 1.08 14.73
CA ALA A 433 11.68 -0.23 15.23
C ALA A 433 10.98 -0.10 16.57
N THR A 434 9.75 -0.56 16.63
CA THR A 434 8.86 -0.44 17.78
C THR A 434 8.42 -1.83 18.25
N ASP A 435 8.49 -2.11 19.56
CA ASP A 435 7.92 -3.34 20.11
C ASP A 435 6.42 -3.35 19.88
N ALA A 436 5.94 -4.39 19.20
CA ALA A 436 4.56 -4.48 18.71
C ALA A 436 3.51 -4.68 19.82
N ASP A 437 3.92 -5.10 21.04
CA ASP A 437 3.02 -5.25 22.17
C ASP A 437 2.91 -3.98 23.01
N THR A 438 4.01 -3.20 23.13
CA THR A 438 4.12 -2.11 24.11
C THR A 438 4.19 -0.71 23.50
N GLY A 439 4.54 -0.62 22.21
CA GLY A 439 4.82 0.65 21.57
C GLY A 439 6.15 1.28 22.01
N GLU A 440 7.03 0.52 22.71
CA GLU A 440 8.36 0.99 23.07
C GLU A 440 9.25 1.04 21.82
N ARG A 441 9.85 2.20 21.55
CA ARG A 441 10.85 2.33 20.49
C ARG A 441 12.14 1.62 20.89
N LYS A 442 12.54 0.60 20.16
CA LYS A 442 13.78 -0.17 20.42
C LYS A 442 14.99 0.50 19.81
N TRP A 443 14.86 0.97 18.57
CA TRP A 443 15.87 1.77 17.90
C TRP A 443 15.25 2.67 16.82
N GLN A 444 16.01 3.65 16.38
CA GLN A 444 15.61 4.55 15.30
C GLN A 444 16.86 4.99 14.53
N PHE A 445 16.73 5.13 13.22
CA PHE A 445 17.76 5.63 12.31
C PHE A 445 17.20 6.80 11.50
N HIS A 446 17.92 7.92 11.50
CA HIS A 446 17.61 9.08 10.66
C HIS A 446 18.37 8.97 9.34
N ALA A 447 17.67 8.73 8.26
CA ALA A 447 18.21 8.69 6.90
C ALA A 447 18.35 10.12 6.35
N PRO A 448 19.35 10.37 5.48
CA PRO A 448 19.54 11.69 4.87
C PRO A 448 18.46 12.05 3.83
N PHE A 449 17.66 11.08 3.42
CA PHE A 449 16.57 11.21 2.45
C PHE A 449 15.31 10.52 2.95
N PRO A 450 14.10 10.94 2.52
CA PRO A 450 12.85 10.27 2.86
C PRO A 450 12.89 8.77 2.60
N LEU A 451 12.24 8.00 3.48
CA LEU A 451 12.12 6.55 3.37
C LEU A 451 10.71 6.21 2.87
N MET A 452 10.61 5.75 1.64
CA MET A 452 9.33 5.45 0.98
C MET A 452 9.30 4.06 0.32
N SER A 453 10.40 3.32 0.42
CA SER A 453 10.51 1.98 -0.15
C SER A 453 9.75 0.93 0.66
N GLY A 454 9.56 -0.23 0.06
CA GLY A 454 9.22 -1.43 0.82
C GLY A 454 10.26 -1.72 1.90
N VAL A 455 9.79 -2.14 3.08
CA VAL A 455 10.61 -2.58 4.21
C VAL A 455 10.47 -4.08 4.36
N THR A 456 11.59 -4.81 4.37
CA THR A 456 11.57 -6.28 4.34
C THR A 456 12.45 -6.86 5.44
N PRO A 457 11.86 -7.26 6.57
CA PRO A 457 12.54 -8.08 7.56
C PRO A 457 12.67 -9.53 7.08
N THR A 458 13.80 -10.19 7.40
CA THR A 458 14.12 -11.54 6.92
C THR A 458 14.44 -12.52 8.05
N GLY A 459 14.31 -13.81 7.79
CA GLY A 459 14.75 -14.89 8.68
C GLY A 459 16.24 -14.89 8.97
N GLY A 460 17.05 -14.29 8.08
CA GLY A 460 18.50 -14.08 8.26
C GLY A 460 18.85 -12.90 9.18
N GLY A 461 17.88 -12.32 9.89
CA GLY A 461 18.09 -11.21 10.84
C GLY A 461 18.26 -9.84 10.18
N LEU A 462 18.04 -9.72 8.88
CA LEU A 462 18.20 -8.47 8.14
C LEU A 462 16.92 -7.65 8.07
N LEU A 463 17.05 -6.33 8.05
CA LEU A 463 16.04 -5.38 7.63
C LEU A 463 16.52 -4.70 6.34
N LEU A 464 15.80 -4.91 5.25
CA LEU A 464 16.13 -4.40 3.92
C LEU A 464 15.20 -3.25 3.54
N PHE A 465 15.75 -2.11 3.10
CA PHE A 465 14.98 -0.93 2.69
C PHE A 465 15.84 0.03 1.86
N GLY A 466 15.24 1.05 1.29
CA GLY A 466 15.95 2.08 0.52
C GLY A 466 15.43 3.48 0.79
N ASP A 467 16.19 4.50 0.36
CA ASP A 467 15.82 5.90 0.49
C ASP A 467 15.63 6.61 -0.88
N MET A 468 15.13 7.83 -0.81
CA MET A 468 14.92 8.68 -1.99
C MET A 468 16.21 9.22 -2.62
N GLY A 469 17.35 9.06 -1.97
CA GLY A 469 18.68 9.35 -2.53
C GLY A 469 19.24 8.22 -3.39
N GLY A 470 18.61 7.03 -3.36
CA GLY A 470 19.05 5.86 -4.12
C GLY A 470 19.88 4.87 -3.29
N ASN A 471 20.06 5.12 -2.00
CA ASN A 471 20.76 4.20 -1.14
C ASN A 471 19.87 3.02 -0.75
N PHE A 472 20.30 1.82 -1.06
CA PHE A 472 19.74 0.57 -0.56
C PHE A 472 20.52 0.13 0.68
N TYR A 473 19.80 -0.27 1.71
CA TYR A 473 20.34 -0.59 3.03
C TYR A 473 20.03 -2.02 3.45
N ALA A 474 20.98 -2.65 4.14
CA ALA A 474 20.79 -3.84 4.96
C ALA A 474 21.23 -3.54 6.40
N PHE A 475 20.28 -3.65 7.34
CA PHE A 475 20.50 -3.42 8.75
C PHE A 475 20.31 -4.73 9.52
N ASP A 476 20.94 -4.84 10.68
CA ASP A 476 20.55 -5.81 11.71
C ASP A 476 19.14 -5.42 12.21
N ALA A 477 18.18 -6.28 12.00
CA ALA A 477 16.78 -6.01 12.31
C ALA A 477 16.53 -5.76 13.81
N THR A 478 17.30 -6.41 14.68
CA THR A 478 17.12 -6.33 16.14
C THR A 478 17.76 -5.08 16.75
N SER A 479 18.98 -4.74 16.32
CA SER A 479 19.76 -3.65 16.93
C SER A 479 19.70 -2.33 16.17
N GLY A 480 19.28 -2.34 14.89
CA GLY A 480 19.33 -1.16 14.02
C GLY A 480 20.73 -0.80 13.53
N LYS A 481 21.71 -1.68 13.70
CA LYS A 481 23.06 -1.47 13.18
C LYS A 481 23.06 -1.60 11.67
N LYS A 482 23.57 -0.58 10.96
CA LYS A 482 23.81 -0.68 9.52
C LYS A 482 24.94 -1.66 9.24
N LEU A 483 24.64 -2.72 8.47
CA LEU A 483 25.59 -3.78 8.10
C LEU A 483 26.18 -3.53 6.72
N TRP A 484 25.37 -3.04 5.78
CA TRP A 484 25.78 -2.83 4.41
C TRP A 484 24.89 -1.81 3.70
N SER A 485 25.38 -1.16 2.66
CA SER A 485 24.60 -0.30 1.78
C SER A 485 25.22 -0.19 0.38
N LEU A 486 24.36 0.09 -0.61
CA LEU A 486 24.75 0.30 -2.01
C LEU A 486 23.90 1.41 -2.61
N ASP A 487 24.54 2.36 -3.31
CA ASP A 487 23.84 3.32 -4.14
C ASP A 487 23.38 2.64 -5.44
N LEU A 488 22.07 2.62 -5.68
CA LEU A 488 21.46 2.06 -6.88
C LEU A 488 21.28 3.11 -8.00
N GLY A 489 21.70 4.36 -7.79
CA GLY A 489 21.69 5.43 -8.80
C GLY A 489 20.30 5.93 -9.16
N GLY A 490 19.35 5.92 -8.24
CA GLY A 490 18.00 6.47 -8.42
C GLY A 490 17.08 6.20 -7.24
N ALA A 491 16.17 7.12 -6.95
CA ALA A 491 15.29 7.07 -5.80
C ALA A 491 14.58 5.71 -5.63
N ILE A 492 14.56 5.17 -4.42
CA ILE A 492 13.95 3.87 -4.10
C ILE A 492 12.63 4.13 -3.39
N ALA A 493 11.52 4.00 -4.12
CA ALA A 493 10.16 4.22 -3.62
C ALA A 493 9.21 3.04 -3.95
N GLY A 494 9.72 2.01 -4.57
CA GLY A 494 8.99 0.80 -4.91
C GLY A 494 9.29 -0.38 -3.99
N GLY A 495 8.97 -1.58 -4.44
CA GLY A 495 9.16 -2.82 -3.70
C GLY A 495 10.63 -3.12 -3.43
N VAL A 496 10.90 -3.59 -2.22
CA VAL A 496 12.12 -4.29 -1.83
C VAL A 496 11.68 -5.67 -1.38
N ILE A 497 12.11 -6.71 -2.08
CA ILE A 497 11.67 -8.08 -1.85
C ILE A 497 12.85 -9.06 -1.79
N THR A 498 12.65 -10.22 -1.18
CA THR A 498 13.60 -11.32 -1.23
C THR A 498 12.91 -12.63 -1.56
N TYR A 499 13.54 -13.45 -2.38
CA TYR A 499 12.98 -14.71 -2.90
C TYR A 499 14.10 -15.73 -3.20
N ASP A 500 13.74 -16.99 -3.43
CA ASP A 500 14.65 -18.04 -3.93
C ASP A 500 13.98 -18.81 -5.06
N SER A 501 14.30 -18.45 -6.29
CA SER A 501 13.81 -19.08 -7.51
C SER A 501 14.56 -20.38 -7.90
N GLY A 502 15.21 -21.03 -6.93
CA GLY A 502 15.96 -22.28 -7.12
C GLY A 502 17.44 -22.11 -7.48
N GLN A 503 17.93 -20.86 -7.54
CA GLN A 503 19.35 -20.51 -7.76
C GLN A 503 19.95 -19.73 -6.58
N GLY A 504 19.45 -20.01 -5.37
CA GLY A 504 19.81 -19.30 -4.14
C GLY A 504 19.00 -18.02 -3.93
N GLN A 505 19.04 -17.54 -2.70
CA GLN A 505 18.31 -16.35 -2.28
C GLN A 505 18.79 -15.11 -3.04
N LYS A 506 17.85 -14.31 -3.51
CA LYS A 506 18.04 -13.02 -4.19
C LYS A 506 17.26 -11.92 -3.49
N ILE A 507 17.65 -10.69 -3.73
CA ILE A 507 16.91 -9.49 -3.33
C ILE A 507 16.62 -8.70 -4.60
N ALA A 508 15.36 -8.29 -4.83
CA ALA A 508 15.02 -7.39 -5.92
C ALA A 508 14.54 -6.04 -5.37
N VAL A 509 14.99 -4.97 -5.99
CA VAL A 509 14.70 -3.59 -5.60
C VAL A 509 14.19 -2.81 -6.81
N ALA A 510 13.02 -2.18 -6.68
CA ALA A 510 12.49 -1.22 -7.65
C ALA A 510 13.04 0.17 -7.34
N ALA A 511 13.88 0.72 -8.22
CA ALA A 511 14.58 1.99 -8.07
C ALA A 511 14.37 2.88 -9.30
N GLY A 512 14.70 4.16 -9.21
CA GLY A 512 14.66 5.10 -10.33
C GLY A 512 13.35 5.88 -10.44
N MET A 513 12.69 6.22 -9.32
CA MET A 513 11.49 7.06 -9.37
C MET A 513 11.83 8.49 -9.84
N THR A 514 11.22 8.92 -10.94
CA THR A 514 11.17 10.31 -11.39
C THR A 514 9.79 10.88 -11.04
N SER A 515 9.72 11.99 -10.32
CA SER A 515 8.46 12.52 -9.80
C SER A 515 8.34 14.03 -10.02
N PRO A 516 7.14 14.55 -10.30
CA PRO A 516 6.88 16.00 -10.31
C PRO A 516 6.78 16.59 -8.90
N ILE A 517 6.59 15.76 -7.87
CA ILE A 517 6.39 16.18 -6.47
C ILE A 517 7.71 16.12 -5.70
N TRP A 518 8.43 15.01 -5.85
CA TRP A 518 9.67 14.75 -5.14
C TRP A 518 10.88 15.20 -5.98
N PRO A 519 11.79 16.02 -5.45
CA PRO A 519 12.96 16.50 -6.18
C PRO A 519 14.03 15.39 -6.33
N THR A 520 13.73 14.43 -7.20
CA THR A 520 14.59 13.28 -7.51
C THR A 520 15.30 13.45 -8.85
N PRO A 521 16.48 12.81 -9.05
CA PRO A 521 17.12 12.76 -10.36
C PRO A 521 16.20 12.15 -11.42
N LYS A 522 16.24 12.69 -12.64
CA LYS A 522 15.51 12.14 -13.78
C LYS A 522 16.28 10.95 -14.35
N VAL A 523 15.91 9.75 -13.91
CA VAL A 523 16.48 8.48 -14.36
C VAL A 523 15.38 7.50 -14.73
N ASN A 524 15.68 6.51 -15.52
CA ASN A 524 14.72 5.45 -15.83
C ASN A 524 14.41 4.61 -14.58
N GLY A 525 13.17 4.14 -14.51
CA GLY A 525 12.80 3.10 -13.56
C GLY A 525 13.57 1.81 -13.87
N LYS A 526 14.05 1.12 -12.84
CA LYS A 526 14.78 -0.14 -12.99
C LYS A 526 14.50 -1.11 -11.86
N ILE A 527 14.62 -2.40 -12.14
CA ILE A 527 14.62 -3.47 -11.15
C ILE A 527 16.05 -3.98 -11.03
N VAL A 528 16.65 -3.87 -9.85
CA VAL A 528 18.00 -4.33 -9.55
C VAL A 528 17.91 -5.61 -8.73
N VAL A 529 18.54 -6.68 -9.20
CA VAL A 529 18.61 -7.97 -8.50
C VAL A 529 20.00 -8.16 -7.90
N LEU A 530 20.03 -8.43 -6.59
CA LEU A 530 21.23 -8.65 -5.79
C LEU A 530 21.29 -10.11 -5.33
N GLY A 531 22.51 -10.64 -5.17
CA GLY A 531 22.78 -11.97 -4.62
C GLY A 531 24.21 -12.09 -4.13
N LEU A 532 24.52 -13.21 -3.48
CA LEU A 532 25.89 -13.54 -3.03
C LEU A 532 26.75 -14.05 -4.16
#